data_646dc28910ffb7d82199a5146705356f
#
_entry.id   646dc28910ffb7d82199a5146705356f
#
_cell.length_a   1.000
_cell.length_b   1.000
_cell.length_c   1.000
_cell.angle_alpha   90.00
_cell.angle_beta   90.00
_cell.angle_gamma   90.00
#
_symmetry.space_group_name_H-M   'P 1'
#
loop_
_entity.id
_entity.type
_entity.pdbx_description
1 polymer ?
#
loop_
_entity_poly.entity_id
_entity_poly.type
_entity_poly.pdbx_seq_one_letter_code
_entity_poly.pdbx_strand_id
1 'polypeptide(L)'
;MKRLLAVFCALALLCSLAACGGGGSPKQTVAAFFDAAKKIDIEGMNACLTADEALTWDLDNPTLDKNTPGLADLLRTFAGKLGCRIDSCTKNGDAASADVTVTYVDASFAVKDAMTDVMADLLATLFGGQSETDPQTLLIEAIREKAENETLPEKTAQMTLELQKTDDGWKISALPEALMNMLTGNAADAFEDAVQALTKQ
;
A
#
# COMPACT_ATOMS: atom_id res chain seq x y z
N MET A 1 -20.95 -37.06 18.41
CA MET A 1 -20.63 -36.28 17.19
C MET A 1 -20.50 -34.78 17.43
N LYS A 2 -21.43 -34.10 18.17
CA LYS A 2 -21.34 -32.64 18.43
C LYS A 2 -20.13 -32.19 19.25
N ARG A 3 -19.59 -33.04 20.14
CA ARG A 3 -18.40 -32.72 20.96
C ARG A 3 -17.08 -32.84 20.22
N LEU A 4 -16.99 -33.68 19.21
CA LEU A 4 -15.81 -33.84 18.35
C LEU A 4 -15.68 -32.66 17.38
N LEU A 5 -16.81 -32.11 16.89
CA LEU A 5 -16.83 -30.93 16.02
C LEU A 5 -16.34 -29.66 16.75
N ALA A 6 -16.73 -29.53 18.03
CA ALA A 6 -16.30 -28.39 18.86
C ALA A 6 -14.79 -28.40 19.16
N VAL A 7 -14.20 -29.58 19.33
CA VAL A 7 -12.74 -29.72 19.54
C VAL A 7 -11.97 -29.43 18.25
N PHE A 8 -12.50 -29.80 17.09
CA PHE A 8 -11.87 -29.52 15.79
C PHE A 8 -11.91 -28.02 15.46
N CYS A 9 -13.02 -27.32 15.74
CA CYS A 9 -13.12 -25.87 15.59
C CYS A 9 -12.23 -25.10 16.59
N ALA A 10 -12.06 -25.60 17.82
CA ALA A 10 -11.16 -25.00 18.80
C ALA A 10 -9.68 -25.17 18.42
N LEU A 11 -9.30 -26.30 17.81
CA LEU A 11 -7.95 -26.52 17.30
C LEU A 11 -7.63 -25.64 16.09
N ALA A 12 -8.61 -25.38 15.21
CA ALA A 12 -8.45 -24.50 14.06
C ALA A 12 -8.28 -23.03 14.45
N LEU A 13 -8.91 -22.59 15.54
CA LEU A 13 -8.77 -21.24 16.10
C LEU A 13 -7.44 -21.01 16.83
N LEU A 14 -6.79 -22.07 17.33
CA LEU A 14 -5.49 -21.98 17.99
C LEU A 14 -4.31 -21.88 16.99
N CYS A 15 -4.51 -22.26 15.73
CA CYS A 15 -3.49 -22.10 14.67
C CYS A 15 -3.39 -20.67 14.11
N SER A 16 -4.35 -19.80 14.40
CA SER A 16 -4.37 -18.41 13.90
C SER A 16 -3.66 -17.40 14.79
N LEU A 17 -3.26 -17.79 16.02
CA LEU A 17 -2.57 -16.91 16.98
C LEU A 17 -1.04 -17.09 17.04
N ALA A 18 -0.47 -18.00 16.25
CA ALA A 18 0.97 -18.26 16.21
C ALA A 18 1.71 -17.48 15.08
N ALA A 19 1.08 -16.46 14.47
CA ALA A 19 1.64 -15.73 13.33
C ALA A 19 2.35 -14.42 13.70
N CYS A 20 2.51 -14.11 14.98
CA CYS A 20 3.25 -12.92 15.42
C CYS A 20 4.37 -13.30 16.39
N GLY A 21 5.40 -14.01 15.88
CA GLY A 21 6.57 -14.32 16.71
C GLY A 21 7.64 -15.07 15.92
N GLY A 22 8.72 -14.44 15.63
CA GLY A 22 9.97 -14.83 15.04
C GLY A 22 10.32 -16.33 14.93
N GLY A 23 9.92 -16.96 13.84
CA GLY A 23 10.29 -18.36 13.59
C GLY A 23 9.62 -18.96 12.34
N GLY A 24 8.79 -18.19 11.63
CA GLY A 24 8.07 -18.63 10.45
C GLY A 24 8.98 -18.95 9.24
N SER A 25 8.40 -19.44 8.17
CA SER A 25 9.09 -19.62 6.90
C SER A 25 9.13 -18.29 6.13
N PRO A 26 10.07 -18.10 5.17
CA PRO A 26 10.10 -16.93 4.30
C PRO A 26 8.74 -16.66 3.64
N LYS A 27 8.06 -17.70 3.20
CA LYS A 27 6.72 -17.60 2.62
C LYS A 27 5.69 -17.00 3.58
N GLN A 28 5.76 -17.35 4.87
CA GLN A 28 4.86 -16.79 5.89
C GLN A 28 5.18 -15.32 6.17
N THR A 29 6.46 -14.94 6.17
CA THR A 29 6.87 -13.54 6.30
C THR A 29 6.32 -12.68 5.17
N VAL A 30 6.48 -13.15 3.91
CA VAL A 30 5.92 -12.44 2.75
C VAL A 30 4.39 -12.31 2.84
N ALA A 31 3.69 -13.39 3.20
CA ALA A 31 2.24 -13.34 3.35
C ALA A 31 1.81 -12.35 4.45
N ALA A 32 2.48 -12.37 5.61
CA ALA A 32 2.20 -11.45 6.71
C ALA A 32 2.47 -9.99 6.32
N PHE A 33 3.55 -9.73 5.58
CA PHE A 33 3.85 -8.40 5.06
C PHE A 33 2.70 -7.87 4.18
N PHE A 34 2.22 -8.65 3.20
CA PHE A 34 1.13 -8.20 2.35
C PHE A 34 -0.21 -8.10 3.08
N ASP A 35 -0.47 -8.92 4.09
CA ASP A 35 -1.66 -8.81 4.92
C ASP A 35 -1.65 -7.53 5.79
N ALA A 36 -0.49 -7.09 6.26
CA ALA A 36 -0.29 -5.80 6.91
C ALA A 36 -0.38 -4.64 5.92
N ALA A 37 0.26 -4.78 4.74
CA ALA A 37 0.28 -3.78 3.69
C ALA A 37 -1.12 -3.40 3.18
N LYS A 38 -2.03 -4.37 3.04
CA LYS A 38 -3.44 -4.13 2.69
C LYS A 38 -4.18 -3.20 3.66
N LYS A 39 -3.71 -3.13 4.89
CA LYS A 39 -4.33 -2.32 5.97
C LYS A 39 -3.53 -1.05 6.23
N ILE A 40 -2.37 -0.90 5.56
CA ILE A 40 -1.32 0.07 5.90
C ILE A 40 -0.98 -0.01 7.40
N ASP A 41 -0.89 -1.22 7.92
CA ASP A 41 -0.39 -1.50 9.26
C ASP A 41 1.14 -1.44 9.24
N ILE A 42 1.68 -0.26 9.52
CA ILE A 42 3.13 0.02 9.46
C ILE A 42 3.91 -0.83 10.47
N GLU A 43 3.36 -1.04 11.67
CA GLU A 43 3.98 -1.89 12.69
C GLU A 43 4.04 -3.35 12.20
N GLY A 44 2.93 -3.86 11.66
CA GLY A 44 2.87 -5.20 11.07
C GLY A 44 3.78 -5.38 9.87
N MET A 45 3.91 -4.37 9.00
CA MET A 45 4.87 -4.39 7.89
C MET A 45 6.30 -4.40 8.40
N ASN A 46 6.64 -3.51 9.35
CA ASN A 46 7.98 -3.42 9.95
C ASN A 46 8.37 -4.70 10.69
N ALA A 47 7.41 -5.40 11.29
CA ALA A 47 7.66 -6.70 11.90
C ALA A 47 8.15 -7.76 10.88
N CYS A 48 7.92 -7.54 9.58
CA CYS A 48 8.37 -8.41 8.49
C CYS A 48 9.66 -7.93 7.80
N LEU A 49 10.15 -6.73 8.12
CA LEU A 49 11.30 -6.09 7.47
C LEU A 49 12.56 -6.18 8.33
N THR A 50 13.73 -6.06 7.70
CA THR A 50 14.98 -5.74 8.41
C THR A 50 14.94 -4.30 8.92
N ALA A 51 15.78 -3.98 9.89
CA ALA A 51 15.81 -2.63 10.47
C ALA A 51 16.17 -1.54 9.43
N ASP A 52 16.99 -1.88 8.43
CA ASP A 52 17.41 -0.97 7.37
C ASP A 52 16.28 -0.65 6.38
N GLU A 53 15.27 -1.52 6.28
CA GLU A 53 14.11 -1.37 5.41
C GLU A 53 12.87 -0.84 6.16
N ALA A 54 13.00 -0.48 7.44
CA ALA A 54 11.88 -0.07 8.27
C ALA A 54 11.19 1.19 7.72
N LEU A 55 9.87 1.10 7.56
CA LEU A 55 9.03 2.20 7.10
C LEU A 55 8.77 3.18 8.25
N THR A 56 8.82 4.47 7.92
CA THR A 56 8.61 5.57 8.89
C THR A 56 7.31 6.34 8.63
N TRP A 57 6.38 5.75 7.87
CA TRP A 57 5.08 6.37 7.59
C TRP A 57 4.24 6.44 8.86
N ASP A 58 3.60 7.56 9.07
CA ASP A 58 2.66 7.80 10.16
C ASP A 58 1.38 8.42 9.58
N LEU A 59 0.50 7.55 9.07
CA LEU A 59 -0.76 7.98 8.48
C LEU A 59 -1.82 8.35 9.53
N ASP A 60 -1.60 8.01 10.78
CA ASP A 60 -2.48 8.38 11.90
C ASP A 60 -2.03 9.69 12.58
N ASN A 61 -1.01 10.35 12.00
CA ASN A 61 -0.53 11.63 12.48
C ASN A 61 -1.61 12.72 12.30
N PRO A 62 -2.09 13.36 13.37
CA PRO A 62 -3.12 14.39 13.29
C PRO A 62 -2.71 15.60 12.41
N THR A 63 -1.41 15.83 12.25
CA THR A 63 -0.89 16.91 11.39
C THR A 63 -1.08 16.56 9.92
N LEU A 64 -0.95 15.29 9.54
CA LEU A 64 -1.22 14.82 8.19
C LEU A 64 -2.69 15.07 7.81
N ASP A 65 -3.61 14.62 8.64
CA ASP A 65 -5.05 14.79 8.39
C ASP A 65 -5.46 16.26 8.36
N LYS A 66 -4.84 17.10 9.19
CA LYS A 66 -5.08 18.55 9.19
C LYS A 66 -4.58 19.23 7.92
N ASN A 67 -3.43 18.82 7.38
CA ASN A 67 -2.81 19.44 6.20
C ASN A 67 -3.32 18.84 4.89
N THR A 68 -3.70 17.57 4.90
CA THR A 68 -4.17 16.82 3.73
C THR A 68 -5.38 15.96 4.12
N PRO A 69 -6.55 16.58 4.37
CA PRO A 69 -7.74 15.85 4.83
C PRO A 69 -8.11 14.72 3.87
N GLY A 70 -8.30 13.52 4.41
CA GLY A 70 -8.73 12.33 3.66
C GLY A 70 -7.64 11.62 2.84
N LEU A 71 -6.39 12.09 2.85
CA LEU A 71 -5.30 11.39 2.17
C LEU A 71 -5.08 9.99 2.73
N ALA A 72 -5.07 9.85 4.06
CA ALA A 72 -4.89 8.56 4.71
C ALA A 72 -5.98 7.55 4.30
N ASP A 73 -7.23 7.98 4.22
CA ASP A 73 -8.35 7.12 3.82
C ASP A 73 -8.27 6.73 2.34
N LEU A 74 -7.85 7.65 1.47
CA LEU A 74 -7.62 7.37 0.06
C LEU A 74 -6.53 6.31 -0.12
N LEU A 75 -5.40 6.44 0.59
CA LEU A 75 -4.31 5.46 0.56
C LEU A 75 -4.77 4.09 1.09
N ARG A 76 -5.54 4.05 2.18
CA ARG A 76 -6.13 2.80 2.70
C ARG A 76 -7.08 2.16 1.69
N THR A 77 -7.81 2.96 0.93
CA THR A 77 -8.70 2.46 -0.13
C THR A 77 -7.92 1.76 -1.24
N PHE A 78 -6.81 2.33 -1.68
CA PHE A 78 -5.96 1.71 -2.70
C PHE A 78 -5.24 0.46 -2.17
N ALA A 79 -4.62 0.57 -1.01
CA ALA A 79 -3.92 -0.56 -0.38
C ALA A 79 -4.85 -1.73 -0.06
N GLY A 80 -6.10 -1.46 0.32
CA GLY A 80 -7.11 -2.50 0.59
C GLY A 80 -7.43 -3.39 -0.61
N LYS A 81 -7.14 -2.90 -1.83
CA LYS A 81 -7.32 -3.66 -3.08
C LYS A 81 -6.05 -4.42 -3.52
N LEU A 82 -4.97 -4.30 -2.76
CA LEU A 82 -3.71 -5.01 -3.05
C LEU A 82 -3.92 -6.52 -2.97
N GLY A 83 -3.43 -7.24 -3.97
CA GLY A 83 -3.39 -8.70 -3.99
C GLY A 83 -1.94 -9.19 -4.05
N CYS A 84 -1.64 -10.33 -3.42
CA CYS A 84 -0.35 -10.98 -3.56
C CYS A 84 -0.54 -12.48 -3.74
N ARG A 85 0.11 -13.02 -4.77
CA ARG A 85 0.27 -14.45 -4.96
C ARG A 85 1.77 -14.78 -4.90
N ILE A 86 2.16 -15.68 -4.02
CA ILE A 86 3.53 -16.14 -3.92
C ILE A 86 3.71 -17.30 -4.92
N ASP A 87 4.45 -17.05 -6.00
CA ASP A 87 4.64 -17.98 -7.10
C ASP A 87 5.71 -19.01 -6.77
N SER A 88 6.83 -18.57 -6.18
CA SER A 88 7.89 -19.44 -5.72
C SER A 88 8.53 -18.90 -4.44
N CYS A 89 9.24 -19.78 -3.71
CA CYS A 89 10.06 -19.36 -2.58
C CYS A 89 11.23 -20.34 -2.42
N THR A 90 12.44 -19.85 -2.63
CA THR A 90 13.67 -20.62 -2.60
C THR A 90 14.53 -20.21 -1.41
N LYS A 91 15.05 -21.18 -0.66
CA LYS A 91 15.97 -20.97 0.47
C LYS A 91 17.38 -21.39 0.09
N ASN A 92 18.36 -20.58 0.53
CA ASN A 92 19.77 -20.90 0.42
C ASN A 92 20.46 -20.51 1.75
N GLY A 93 20.50 -21.45 2.70
CA GLY A 93 21.02 -21.19 4.04
C GLY A 93 20.16 -20.15 4.79
N ASP A 94 20.78 -19.04 5.17
CA ASP A 94 20.14 -17.91 5.87
C ASP A 94 19.62 -16.82 4.91
N ALA A 95 19.70 -17.03 3.61
CA ALA A 95 19.08 -16.22 2.58
C ALA A 95 17.89 -16.95 1.95
N ALA A 96 16.91 -16.20 1.46
CA ALA A 96 15.81 -16.72 0.67
C ALA A 96 15.35 -15.67 -0.35
N SER A 97 14.72 -16.15 -1.43
CA SER A 97 14.03 -15.30 -2.39
C SER A 97 12.61 -15.79 -2.59
N ALA A 98 11.68 -14.87 -2.75
CA ALA A 98 10.29 -15.16 -3.05
C ALA A 98 9.86 -14.41 -4.30
N ASP A 99 9.47 -15.16 -5.35
CA ASP A 99 8.83 -14.56 -6.51
C ASP A 99 7.35 -14.38 -6.22
N VAL A 100 6.87 -13.16 -6.42
CA VAL A 100 5.48 -12.80 -6.16
C VAL A 100 4.85 -12.12 -7.38
N THR A 101 3.56 -12.38 -7.58
CA THR A 101 2.71 -11.60 -8.46
C THR A 101 1.85 -10.70 -7.60
N VAL A 102 2.02 -9.39 -7.72
CA VAL A 102 1.25 -8.38 -7.01
C VAL A 102 0.17 -7.85 -7.94
N THR A 103 -1.08 -7.85 -7.46
CA THR A 103 -2.22 -7.19 -8.12
C THR A 103 -2.53 -5.90 -7.36
N TYR A 104 -2.73 -4.81 -8.06
CA TYR A 104 -3.00 -3.51 -7.46
C TYR A 104 -3.91 -2.67 -8.35
N VAL A 105 -4.54 -1.67 -7.78
CA VAL A 105 -5.32 -0.68 -8.54
C VAL A 105 -4.39 0.41 -9.03
N ASP A 106 -4.50 0.78 -10.30
CA ASP A 106 -3.76 1.89 -10.87
C ASP A 106 -4.62 3.16 -10.91
N ALA A 107 -4.32 4.08 -10.01
CA ALA A 107 -4.99 5.36 -9.89
C ALA A 107 -4.36 6.47 -10.75
N SER A 108 -3.33 6.18 -11.55
CA SER A 108 -2.58 7.19 -12.32
C SER A 108 -3.48 8.04 -13.20
N PHE A 109 -4.49 7.44 -13.82
CA PHE A 109 -5.44 8.17 -14.67
C PHE A 109 -6.31 9.12 -13.81
N ALA A 110 -6.86 8.62 -12.71
CA ALA A 110 -7.70 9.41 -11.80
C ALA A 110 -6.94 10.62 -11.24
N VAL A 111 -5.64 10.43 -10.89
CA VAL A 111 -4.79 11.53 -10.41
C VAL A 111 -4.57 12.58 -11.49
N LYS A 112 -4.22 12.17 -12.73
CA LYS A 112 -3.96 13.09 -13.83
C LYS A 112 -5.20 13.87 -14.25
N ASP A 113 -6.36 13.21 -14.23
CA ASP A 113 -7.64 13.82 -14.56
C ASP A 113 -8.08 14.80 -13.45
N ALA A 114 -7.99 14.41 -12.18
CA ALA A 114 -8.24 15.27 -11.04
C ALA A 114 -7.34 16.52 -11.04
N MET A 115 -6.05 16.37 -11.36
CA MET A 115 -5.14 17.52 -11.49
C MET A 115 -5.60 18.49 -12.59
N THR A 116 -6.09 17.98 -13.71
CA THR A 116 -6.59 18.80 -14.81
C THR A 116 -7.80 19.62 -14.37
N ASP A 117 -8.73 18.99 -13.64
CA ASP A 117 -9.93 19.64 -13.11
C ASP A 117 -9.57 20.74 -12.10
N VAL A 118 -8.70 20.42 -11.13
CA VAL A 118 -8.25 21.39 -10.11
C VAL A 118 -7.48 22.55 -10.75
N MET A 119 -6.66 22.31 -11.77
CA MET A 119 -5.99 23.40 -12.49
C MET A 119 -6.97 24.30 -13.23
N ALA A 120 -8.03 23.75 -13.82
CA ALA A 120 -9.07 24.55 -14.46
C ALA A 120 -9.81 25.44 -13.44
N ASP A 121 -10.12 24.93 -12.26
CA ASP A 121 -10.76 25.67 -11.16
C ASP A 121 -9.86 26.79 -10.61
N LEU A 122 -8.56 26.50 -10.45
CA LEU A 122 -7.58 27.52 -10.03
C LEU A 122 -7.47 28.66 -11.06
N LEU A 123 -7.44 28.34 -12.35
CA LEU A 123 -7.44 29.35 -13.40
C LEU A 123 -8.73 30.19 -13.39
N ALA A 124 -9.89 29.55 -13.24
CA ALA A 124 -11.16 30.27 -13.10
C ALA A 124 -11.17 31.23 -11.90
N THR A 125 -10.57 30.82 -10.79
CA THR A 125 -10.42 31.65 -9.58
C THR A 125 -9.57 32.88 -9.83
N LEU A 126 -8.49 32.77 -10.60
CA LEU A 126 -7.63 33.91 -10.97
C LEU A 126 -8.35 34.94 -11.84
N PHE A 127 -9.38 34.54 -12.57
CA PHE A 127 -10.21 35.43 -13.41
C PHE A 127 -11.47 35.96 -12.72
N GLY A 128 -11.59 35.86 -11.41
CA GLY A 128 -12.66 36.52 -10.63
C GLY A 128 -13.56 35.55 -9.86
N GLY A 129 -13.22 34.29 -9.80
CA GLY A 129 -13.81 33.33 -8.86
C GLY A 129 -13.22 33.50 -7.46
N GLN A 130 -13.95 33.10 -6.42
CA GLN A 130 -13.40 32.93 -5.08
C GLN A 130 -13.39 31.43 -4.78
N SER A 131 -12.21 30.86 -4.54
CA SER A 131 -12.08 29.55 -3.92
C SER A 131 -11.51 29.74 -2.52
N GLU A 132 -12.25 29.35 -1.50
CA GLU A 132 -11.77 29.34 -0.12
C GLU A 132 -11.09 27.99 0.24
N THR A 133 -11.13 27.01 -0.66
CA THR A 133 -10.63 25.66 -0.40
C THR A 133 -9.18 25.54 -0.86
N ASP A 134 -8.36 24.93 0.00
CA ASP A 134 -6.96 24.64 -0.30
C ASP A 134 -6.83 23.70 -1.51
N PRO A 135 -5.93 24.01 -2.48
CA PRO A 135 -5.75 23.21 -3.68
C PRO A 135 -5.41 21.73 -3.43
N GLN A 136 -4.70 21.42 -2.33
CA GLN A 136 -4.38 20.04 -1.97
C GLN A 136 -5.63 19.28 -1.55
N THR A 137 -6.49 19.92 -0.76
CA THR A 137 -7.78 19.35 -0.36
C THR A 137 -8.66 19.08 -1.58
N LEU A 138 -8.78 20.05 -2.49
CA LEU A 138 -9.52 19.89 -3.75
C LEU A 138 -9.02 18.70 -4.56
N LEU A 139 -7.70 18.55 -4.66
CA LEU A 139 -7.09 17.43 -5.41
C LEU A 139 -7.42 16.07 -4.78
N ILE A 140 -7.31 15.94 -3.46
CA ILE A 140 -7.62 14.70 -2.75
C ILE A 140 -9.10 14.34 -2.91
N GLU A 141 -9.99 15.33 -2.79
CA GLU A 141 -11.42 15.12 -2.98
C GLU A 141 -11.76 14.71 -4.42
N ALA A 142 -11.16 15.36 -5.42
CA ALA A 142 -11.35 15.01 -6.83
C ALA A 142 -10.83 13.60 -7.15
N ILE A 143 -9.67 13.20 -6.63
CA ILE A 143 -9.15 11.84 -6.80
C ILE A 143 -10.08 10.82 -6.13
N ARG A 144 -10.59 11.12 -4.93
CA ARG A 144 -11.52 10.25 -4.22
C ARG A 144 -12.83 10.09 -5.00
N GLU A 145 -13.42 11.17 -5.48
CA GLU A 145 -14.64 11.13 -6.27
C GLU A 145 -14.48 10.25 -7.52
N LYS A 146 -13.37 10.38 -8.24
CA LYS A 146 -13.07 9.52 -9.39
C LYS A 146 -12.85 8.07 -8.97
N ALA A 147 -12.14 7.82 -7.88
CA ALA A 147 -11.90 6.47 -7.37
C ALA A 147 -13.18 5.76 -6.90
N GLU A 148 -14.19 6.51 -6.46
CA GLU A 148 -15.50 5.98 -6.03
C GLU A 148 -16.47 5.79 -7.22
N ASN A 149 -16.46 6.71 -8.17
CA ASN A 149 -17.41 6.74 -9.30
C ASN A 149 -16.92 5.98 -10.52
N GLU A 150 -15.63 5.72 -10.65
CA GLU A 150 -15.03 5.02 -11.79
C GLU A 150 -14.46 3.67 -11.39
N THR A 151 -14.51 2.70 -12.30
CA THR A 151 -13.80 1.45 -12.12
C THR A 151 -12.33 1.67 -12.47
N LEU A 152 -11.49 1.86 -11.45
CA LEU A 152 -10.06 1.98 -11.66
C LEU A 152 -9.47 0.66 -12.19
N PRO A 153 -8.55 0.72 -13.17
CA PRO A 153 -7.95 -0.47 -13.74
C PRO A 153 -7.10 -1.22 -12.71
N GLU A 154 -7.24 -2.54 -12.68
CA GLU A 154 -6.34 -3.41 -11.95
C GLU A 154 -5.15 -3.77 -12.83
N LYS A 155 -3.96 -3.72 -12.25
CA LYS A 155 -2.71 -4.15 -12.88
C LYS A 155 -2.04 -5.25 -12.06
N THR A 156 -1.17 -6.00 -12.73
CA THR A 156 -0.33 -7.00 -12.08
C THR A 156 1.13 -6.74 -12.41
N ALA A 157 2.00 -6.94 -11.43
CA ALA A 157 3.45 -6.91 -11.61
C ALA A 157 4.09 -8.12 -10.94
N GLN A 158 5.14 -8.64 -11.54
CA GLN A 158 5.96 -9.69 -10.97
C GLN A 158 7.23 -9.08 -10.37
N MET A 159 7.60 -9.53 -9.19
CA MET A 159 8.83 -9.10 -8.54
C MET A 159 9.39 -10.21 -7.66
N THR A 160 10.67 -10.09 -7.33
CA THR A 160 11.34 -10.96 -6.38
C THR A 160 11.60 -10.18 -5.10
N LEU A 161 11.22 -10.74 -3.96
CA LEU A 161 11.55 -10.22 -2.64
C LEU A 161 12.70 -11.03 -2.06
N GLU A 162 13.76 -10.33 -1.66
CA GLU A 162 14.89 -10.92 -0.98
C GLU A 162 14.63 -10.96 0.53
N LEU A 163 14.96 -12.10 1.15
CA LEU A 163 14.77 -12.30 2.58
C LEU A 163 16.05 -12.80 3.22
N GLN A 164 16.26 -12.39 4.45
CA GLN A 164 17.35 -12.83 5.31
C GLN A 164 16.81 -13.39 6.62
N LYS A 165 17.47 -14.43 7.11
CA LYS A 165 17.18 -14.97 8.43
C LYS A 165 17.94 -14.17 9.48
N THR A 166 17.21 -13.70 10.49
CA THR A 166 17.72 -12.99 11.67
C THR A 166 17.44 -13.81 12.93
N ASP A 167 17.88 -13.33 14.08
CA ASP A 167 17.56 -13.93 15.38
C ASP A 167 16.03 -13.93 15.65
N ASP A 168 15.30 -12.94 15.09
CA ASP A 168 13.86 -12.81 15.18
C ASP A 168 13.08 -13.55 14.08
N GLY A 169 13.77 -14.34 13.25
CA GLY A 169 13.17 -15.10 12.15
C GLY A 169 13.49 -14.53 10.77
N TRP A 170 12.66 -14.86 9.78
CA TRP A 170 12.84 -14.38 8.42
C TRP A 170 12.32 -12.95 8.28
N LYS A 171 13.12 -12.11 7.60
CA LYS A 171 12.81 -10.71 7.31
C LYS A 171 13.04 -10.41 5.85
N ILE A 172 12.22 -9.56 5.25
CA ILE A 172 12.46 -9.00 3.92
C ILE A 172 13.61 -8.00 4.07
N SER A 173 14.67 -8.18 3.29
CA SER A 173 15.91 -7.42 3.38
C SER A 173 16.08 -6.37 2.29
N ALA A 174 15.16 -6.32 1.33
CA ALA A 174 15.09 -5.28 0.31
C ALA A 174 13.63 -5.11 -0.15
N LEU A 175 13.11 -3.88 -0.05
CA LEU A 175 11.81 -3.51 -0.59
C LEU A 175 11.98 -2.87 -1.96
N PRO A 176 11.42 -3.46 -3.04
CA PRO A 176 11.40 -2.80 -4.33
C PRO A 176 10.61 -1.48 -4.28
N GLU A 177 11.19 -0.40 -4.81
CA GLU A 177 10.51 0.91 -4.91
C GLU A 177 9.15 0.78 -5.62
N ALA A 178 9.10 -0.03 -6.68
CA ALA A 178 7.85 -0.32 -7.39
C ALA A 178 6.75 -0.87 -6.47
N LEU A 179 7.09 -1.63 -5.42
CA LEU A 179 6.09 -2.14 -4.47
C LEU A 179 5.48 -0.99 -3.65
N MET A 180 6.28 -0.01 -3.26
CA MET A 180 5.81 1.16 -2.52
C MET A 180 4.85 1.99 -3.36
N ASN A 181 5.14 2.17 -4.66
CA ASN A 181 4.26 2.85 -5.60
C ASN A 181 2.93 2.10 -5.79
N MET A 182 2.97 0.76 -5.85
CA MET A 182 1.75 -0.06 -5.95
C MET A 182 0.85 0.07 -4.70
N LEU A 183 1.43 0.23 -3.50
CA LEU A 183 0.66 0.45 -2.26
C LEU A 183 -0.17 1.74 -2.31
N THR A 184 0.34 2.75 -3.03
CA THR A 184 -0.35 4.04 -3.22
C THR A 184 -1.17 4.09 -4.52
N GLY A 185 -1.34 2.96 -5.22
CA GLY A 185 -2.02 2.90 -6.51
C GLY A 185 -1.30 3.69 -7.61
N ASN A 186 0.03 3.80 -7.57
CA ASN A 186 0.85 4.64 -8.44
C ASN A 186 0.48 6.15 -8.39
N ALA A 187 -0.24 6.57 -7.36
CA ALA A 187 -0.69 7.96 -7.25
C ALA A 187 0.49 8.93 -7.09
N ALA A 188 1.54 8.53 -6.35
CA ALA A 188 2.72 9.36 -6.14
C ALA A 188 3.46 9.64 -7.45
N ASP A 189 3.76 8.60 -8.24
CA ASP A 189 4.43 8.75 -9.55
C ASP A 189 3.58 9.58 -10.52
N ALA A 190 2.27 9.35 -10.54
CA ALA A 190 1.36 10.09 -11.40
C ALA A 190 1.31 11.58 -11.05
N PHE A 191 1.39 11.91 -9.75
CA PHE A 191 1.46 13.29 -9.27
C PHE A 191 2.78 13.95 -9.70
N GLU A 192 3.92 13.28 -9.50
CA GLU A 192 5.24 13.79 -9.92
C GLU A 192 5.30 14.01 -11.42
N ASP A 193 4.86 13.05 -12.22
CA ASP A 193 4.76 13.15 -13.69
C ASP A 193 3.95 14.38 -14.12
N ALA A 194 2.80 14.61 -13.49
CA ALA A 194 1.92 15.72 -13.82
C ALA A 194 2.56 17.07 -13.45
N VAL A 195 3.20 17.18 -12.28
CA VAL A 195 3.94 18.39 -11.88
C VAL A 195 5.10 18.67 -12.85
N GLN A 196 5.86 17.63 -13.25
CA GLN A 196 6.95 17.79 -14.21
C GLN A 196 6.45 18.23 -15.60
N ALA A 197 5.28 17.76 -16.03
CA ALA A 197 4.69 18.19 -17.29
C ALA A 197 4.32 19.68 -17.29
N LEU A 198 3.86 20.22 -16.14
CA LEU A 198 3.54 21.63 -15.95
C LEU A 198 4.78 22.54 -15.91
N THR A 199 5.90 22.02 -15.40
CA THR A 199 7.14 22.83 -15.23
C THR A 199 8.03 22.84 -16.48
N LYS A 200 7.77 22.01 -17.48
CA LYS A 200 8.52 21.93 -18.73
C LYS A 200 7.94 22.77 -19.89
N GLN A 201 6.87 23.50 -19.65
CA GLN A 201 6.28 24.46 -20.60
C GLN A 201 6.82 25.86 -20.35
#